data_770500001a5e9a5ea60633c4f2db6782
#
_entry.id   770500001a5e9a5ea60633c4f2db6782
#
_cell.length_a   1.000
_cell.length_b   1.000
_cell.length_c   1.000
_cell.angle_alpha   90.00
_cell.angle_beta   90.00
_cell.angle_gamma   90.00
#
_symmetry.space_group_name_H-M   'P 1'
#
loop_
_entity.id
_entity.type
_entity.pdbx_description
1 polymer ?
#
loop_
_entity_poly.entity_id
_entity_poly.type
_entity_poly.pdbx_seq_one_letter_code
_entity_poly.pdbx_strand_id
1 'polypeptide(L)'
;LLFQFGAIADIHNQAKEKYSPGWKNYFEMAKWLDRNVNGEAVVACGKPSLFHLYANKYTLRYKFANPEEVLKHLEERQVDYVVIDQVYGNTLRYLLPAVQQYPERFQQVQHLTNPDTYLLKFKR
;
A
#
# COMPACT_ATOMS: atom_id res chain seq x y z
N LEU A 1 6.31 -16.24 -0.16
CA LEU A 1 5.37 -16.30 0.94
C LEU A 1 4.00 -15.80 0.50
N LEU A 2 3.00 -16.59 0.76
CA LEU A 2 1.64 -16.23 0.34
C LEU A 2 1.05 -15.17 1.25
N PHE A 3 0.32 -14.25 0.64
CA PHE A 3 -0.37 -13.19 1.33
C PHE A 3 -1.59 -13.76 2.06
N GLN A 4 -1.74 -13.44 3.32
CA GLN A 4 -2.84 -13.98 4.14
C GLN A 4 -4.00 -12.99 4.20
N PHE A 5 -5.09 -13.36 3.58
CA PHE A 5 -6.27 -12.50 3.50
C PHE A 5 -6.95 -12.24 4.84
N GLY A 6 -6.81 -13.17 5.80
CA GLY A 6 -7.37 -12.96 7.13
C GLY A 6 -6.82 -11.71 7.80
N ALA A 7 -5.51 -11.45 7.65
CA ALA A 7 -4.90 -10.25 8.22
C ALA A 7 -5.41 -8.98 7.53
N ILE A 8 -5.65 -9.05 6.22
CA ILE A 8 -6.19 -7.90 5.48
C ILE A 8 -7.61 -7.58 5.91
N ALA A 9 -8.42 -8.61 6.18
CA ALA A 9 -9.81 -8.38 6.58
C ALA A 9 -9.90 -7.59 7.89
N ASP A 10 -8.93 -7.77 8.79
CA ASP A 10 -8.93 -7.06 10.07
C ASP A 10 -8.70 -5.56 9.91
N ILE A 11 -8.09 -5.13 8.81
CA ILE A 11 -7.85 -3.71 8.56
C ILE A 11 -9.15 -2.91 8.55
N HIS A 12 -10.22 -3.47 8.01
CA HIS A 12 -11.51 -2.78 7.99
C HIS A 12 -12.01 -2.44 9.39
N ASN A 13 -11.80 -3.33 10.34
CA ASN A 13 -12.22 -3.08 11.73
C ASN A 13 -11.35 -2.01 12.37
N GLN A 14 -10.04 -2.06 12.14
CA GLN A 14 -9.11 -1.08 12.68
C GLN A 14 -9.35 0.32 12.11
N ALA A 15 -9.67 0.41 10.82
CA ALA A 15 -9.89 1.68 10.13
C ALA A 15 -11.11 2.44 10.63
N LYS A 16 -12.02 1.78 11.35
CA LYS A 16 -13.19 2.44 11.94
C LYS A 16 -12.84 3.18 13.22
N GLU A 17 -11.66 2.95 13.74
CA GLU A 17 -11.19 3.58 14.97
C GLU A 17 -10.33 4.80 14.66
N LYS A 18 -9.65 5.33 15.64
CA LYS A 18 -8.86 6.54 15.46
C LYS A 18 -7.58 6.29 14.67
N TYR A 19 -7.18 7.25 13.94
CA TYR A 19 -6.23 7.23 12.84
C TYR A 19 -4.84 7.75 13.14
N SER A 20 -4.59 8.32 14.30
CA SER A 20 -3.27 8.88 14.61
C SER A 20 -2.13 7.87 14.52
N PRO A 21 -2.28 6.64 15.07
CA PRO A 21 -1.23 5.64 14.90
C PRO A 21 -1.00 5.23 13.45
N GLY A 22 -2.05 5.35 12.62
CA GLY A 22 -1.93 5.05 11.21
C GLY A 22 -0.93 5.95 10.49
N TRP A 23 -0.90 7.22 10.85
CA TRP A 23 0.06 8.16 10.26
C TRP A 23 1.49 7.79 10.64
N LYS A 24 1.72 7.42 11.88
CA LYS A 24 3.05 6.99 12.31
C LYS A 24 3.54 5.81 11.47
N ASN A 25 2.71 4.80 11.31
CA ASN A 25 3.07 3.62 10.53
C ASN A 25 3.26 3.95 9.05
N TYR A 26 2.47 4.87 8.53
CA TYR A 26 2.59 5.32 7.15
C TYR A 26 3.97 5.91 6.89
N PHE A 27 4.41 6.81 7.76
CA PHE A 27 5.73 7.43 7.61
C PHE A 27 6.87 6.46 7.91
N GLU A 28 6.69 5.56 8.87
CA GLU A 28 7.68 4.52 9.15
C GLU A 28 7.86 3.59 7.94
N MET A 29 6.77 3.28 7.25
CA MET A 29 6.84 2.47 6.03
C MET A 29 7.62 3.19 4.94
N ALA A 30 7.41 4.50 4.79
CA ALA A 30 8.15 5.30 3.82
C ALA A 30 9.65 5.30 4.14
N LYS A 31 10.00 5.48 5.41
CA LYS A 31 11.39 5.45 5.86
C LYS A 31 12.03 4.07 5.63
N TRP A 32 11.26 3.02 5.87
CA TRP A 32 11.73 1.66 5.62
C TRP A 32 12.11 1.47 4.15
N LEU A 33 11.26 1.95 3.25
CA LEU A 33 11.51 1.90 1.82
C LEU A 33 12.79 2.64 1.44
N ASP A 34 12.99 3.82 2.00
CA ASP A 34 14.18 4.60 1.74
C ASP A 34 15.45 3.85 2.14
N ARG A 35 15.41 3.17 3.28
CA ARG A 35 16.57 2.47 3.82
C ARG A 35 16.84 1.12 3.15
N ASN A 36 15.81 0.46 2.66
CA ASN A 36 15.92 -0.94 2.24
C ASN A 36 15.78 -1.18 0.74
N VAL A 37 15.31 -0.20 0.00
CA VAL A 37 15.15 -0.32 -1.46
C VAL A 37 15.99 0.75 -2.12
N ASN A 38 17.05 0.32 -2.79
CA ASN A 38 17.95 1.23 -3.49
C ASN A 38 17.42 1.54 -4.88
N GLY A 39 17.80 2.73 -5.39
CA GLY A 39 17.50 3.13 -6.74
C GLY A 39 16.07 3.61 -6.94
N GLU A 40 15.69 3.63 -8.19
CA GLU A 40 14.38 4.13 -8.59
C GLU A 40 13.33 3.06 -8.39
N ALA A 41 12.26 3.43 -7.72
CA ALA A 41 11.10 2.57 -7.57
C ALA A 41 9.86 3.44 -7.62
N VAL A 42 8.75 2.89 -8.09
CA VAL A 42 7.48 3.59 -8.19
C VAL A 42 6.53 2.99 -7.16
N VAL A 43 5.97 3.84 -6.32
CA VAL A 43 5.10 3.42 -5.21
C VAL A 43 3.72 4.02 -5.38
N ALA A 44 2.70 3.17 -5.35
CA ALA A 44 1.31 3.62 -5.34
C ALA A 44 0.81 3.66 -3.89
N CYS A 45 0.27 4.80 -3.48
CA CYS A 45 -0.17 5.00 -2.10
C CYS A 45 -1.26 6.06 -2.04
N GLY A 46 -1.88 6.20 -0.87
CA GLY A 46 -3.03 7.08 -0.70
C GLY A 46 -2.69 8.56 -0.61
N LYS A 47 -1.54 8.88 -0.05
CA LYS A 47 -1.06 10.26 0.10
C LYS A 47 0.35 10.40 -0.47
N PRO A 48 0.46 10.45 -1.81
CA PRO A 48 1.78 10.37 -2.48
C PRO A 48 2.77 11.44 -2.07
N SER A 49 2.33 12.70 -1.96
CA SER A 49 3.25 13.80 -1.64
C SER A 49 3.88 13.62 -0.26
N LEU A 50 3.07 13.21 0.72
CA LEU A 50 3.56 13.00 2.08
C LEU A 50 4.47 11.77 2.15
N PHE A 51 4.10 10.71 1.47
CA PHE A 51 4.91 9.50 1.44
C PHE A 51 6.28 9.76 0.79
N HIS A 52 6.27 10.52 -0.30
CA HIS A 52 7.49 10.87 -1.02
C HIS A 52 8.53 11.58 -0.14
N LEU A 53 8.08 12.43 0.79
CA LEU A 53 8.98 13.17 1.66
C LEU A 53 9.94 12.27 2.44
N TYR A 54 9.48 11.08 2.81
CA TYR A 54 10.29 10.17 3.63
C TYR A 54 10.81 8.95 2.86
N ALA A 55 10.14 8.58 1.76
CA ALA A 55 10.53 7.40 0.99
C ALA A 55 11.62 7.69 -0.03
N ASN A 56 11.71 8.91 -0.52
CA ASN A 56 12.62 9.30 -1.61
C ASN A 56 12.43 8.41 -2.83
N LYS A 57 11.16 8.10 -3.14
CA LYS A 57 10.77 7.28 -4.28
C LYS A 57 9.74 8.04 -5.09
N TYR A 58 9.60 7.67 -6.35
CA TYR A 58 8.52 8.21 -7.16
C TYR A 58 7.19 7.66 -6.64
N THR A 59 6.24 8.54 -6.35
CA THR A 59 4.96 8.14 -5.76
C THR A 59 3.81 8.60 -6.61
N LEU A 60 2.75 7.81 -6.64
CA LEU A 60 1.51 8.17 -7.31
C LEU A 60 0.33 7.57 -6.57
N ARG A 61 -0.84 8.11 -6.84
CA ARG A 61 -2.07 7.57 -6.28
C ARG A 61 -2.61 6.48 -7.22
N TYR A 62 -3.10 5.39 -6.63
CA TYR A 62 -3.80 4.35 -7.37
C TYR A 62 -5.11 4.89 -7.93
N LYS A 63 -5.62 4.22 -8.97
CA LYS A 63 -6.87 4.61 -9.61
C LYS A 63 -8.07 4.26 -8.71
N PHE A 64 -9.07 5.13 -8.69
CA PHE A 64 -10.33 4.87 -7.98
C PHE A 64 -11.28 4.16 -8.94
N ALA A 65 -11.19 2.84 -8.99
CA ALA A 65 -11.94 2.05 -9.95
C ALA A 65 -12.13 0.62 -9.42
N ASN A 66 -12.77 -0.23 -10.23
CA ASN A 66 -12.91 -1.65 -9.85
C ASN A 66 -11.54 -2.34 -9.84
N PRO A 67 -11.45 -3.54 -9.24
CA PRO A 67 -10.15 -4.22 -9.08
C PRO A 67 -9.39 -4.43 -10.38
N GLU A 68 -10.07 -4.79 -11.46
CA GLU A 68 -9.43 -5.03 -12.74
C GLU A 68 -8.79 -3.75 -13.29
N GLU A 69 -9.50 -2.63 -13.19
CA GLU A 69 -9.00 -1.35 -13.67
C GLU A 69 -7.87 -0.81 -12.79
N VAL A 70 -7.94 -1.05 -11.49
CA VAL A 70 -6.86 -0.70 -10.58
C VAL A 70 -5.60 -1.47 -10.94
N LEU A 71 -5.72 -2.77 -11.16
CA LEU A 71 -4.58 -3.62 -11.55
C LEU A 71 -3.95 -3.13 -12.86
N LYS A 72 -4.78 -2.84 -13.84
CA LYS A 72 -4.33 -2.35 -15.13
C LYS A 72 -3.57 -1.02 -15.00
N HIS A 73 -4.09 -0.13 -14.16
CA HIS A 73 -3.44 1.16 -13.90
C HIS A 73 -2.05 0.97 -13.27
N LEU A 74 -1.94 0.05 -12.30
CA LEU A 74 -0.66 -0.25 -11.68
C LEU A 74 0.35 -0.76 -12.72
N GLU A 75 -0.11 -1.59 -13.64
CA GLU A 75 0.75 -2.09 -14.72
C GLU A 75 1.18 -0.97 -15.66
N GLU A 76 0.24 -0.14 -16.08
CA GLU A 76 0.51 0.95 -17.02
C GLU A 76 1.47 1.99 -16.45
N ARG A 77 1.39 2.24 -15.15
CA ARG A 77 2.24 3.20 -14.47
C ARG A 77 3.53 2.56 -13.96
N GLN A 78 3.77 1.30 -14.26
CA GLN A 78 4.98 0.55 -13.89
C GLN A 78 5.27 0.61 -12.40
N VAL A 79 4.22 0.41 -11.60
CA VAL A 79 4.31 0.44 -10.15
C VAL A 79 5.12 -0.77 -9.65
N ASP A 80 6.01 -0.52 -8.69
CA ASP A 80 6.83 -1.57 -8.07
C ASP A 80 6.29 -1.99 -6.70
N TYR A 81 5.73 -1.03 -5.96
CA TYR A 81 5.23 -1.28 -4.60
C TYR A 81 3.90 -0.58 -4.39
N VAL A 82 3.06 -1.17 -3.55
CA VAL A 82 1.82 -0.52 -3.11
C VAL A 82 1.79 -0.52 -1.59
N VAL A 83 1.16 0.50 -1.01
CA VAL A 83 1.03 0.63 0.45
C VAL A 83 -0.44 0.48 0.81
N ILE A 84 -0.73 -0.46 1.70
CA ILE A 84 -2.06 -0.60 2.29
C ILE A 84 -1.99 0.13 3.64
N ASP A 85 -2.45 1.38 3.63
CA ASP A 85 -2.41 2.26 4.80
C ASP A 85 -3.76 2.33 5.50
N GLN A 86 -3.77 2.99 6.65
CA GLN A 86 -4.99 3.26 7.40
C GLN A 86 -5.16 4.75 7.68
N VAL A 87 -4.62 5.59 6.80
CA VAL A 87 -4.76 7.04 6.90
C VAL A 87 -5.69 7.60 5.83
N TYR A 88 -5.98 6.82 4.81
CA TYR A 88 -6.80 7.28 3.70
C TYR A 88 -7.81 6.20 3.33
N GLY A 89 -9.10 6.48 3.58
CA GLY A 89 -10.16 5.48 3.40
C GLY A 89 -10.25 4.88 2.01
N ASN A 90 -9.87 5.63 0.99
CA ASN A 90 -9.91 5.12 -0.38
C ASN A 90 -8.93 3.97 -0.64
N THR A 91 -7.90 3.82 0.18
CA THR A 91 -7.00 2.68 0.06
C THR A 91 -7.75 1.38 0.32
N LEU A 92 -8.58 1.36 1.36
CA LEU A 92 -9.38 0.18 1.68
C LEU A 92 -10.53 0.00 0.70
N ARG A 93 -11.00 1.08 0.12
CA ARG A 93 -12.13 1.03 -0.81
C ARG A 93 -11.74 0.58 -2.21
N TYR A 94 -10.59 1.00 -2.71
CA TYR A 94 -10.19 0.75 -4.09
C TYR A 94 -8.97 -0.12 -4.26
N LEU A 95 -7.91 0.11 -3.48
CA LEU A 95 -6.68 -0.67 -3.63
C LEU A 95 -6.80 -2.05 -2.99
N LEU A 96 -7.33 -2.12 -1.79
CA LEU A 96 -7.44 -3.40 -1.08
C LEU A 96 -8.25 -4.44 -1.87
N PRO A 97 -9.40 -4.11 -2.48
CA PRO A 97 -10.12 -5.10 -3.28
C PRO A 97 -9.30 -5.67 -4.44
N ALA A 98 -8.46 -4.86 -5.07
CA ALA A 98 -7.59 -5.35 -6.14
C ALA A 98 -6.58 -6.37 -5.61
N VAL A 99 -6.00 -6.10 -4.43
CA VAL A 99 -5.07 -7.03 -3.79
C VAL A 99 -5.78 -8.33 -3.43
N GLN A 100 -7.00 -8.24 -2.90
CA GLN A 100 -7.77 -9.40 -2.50
C GLN A 100 -8.20 -10.26 -3.69
N GLN A 101 -8.51 -9.62 -4.82
CA GLN A 101 -8.95 -10.33 -6.01
C GLN A 101 -7.79 -10.95 -6.79
N TYR A 102 -6.62 -10.32 -6.76
CA TYR A 102 -5.44 -10.77 -7.51
C TYR A 102 -4.24 -11.00 -6.58
N PRO A 103 -4.37 -11.89 -5.60
CA PRO A 103 -3.34 -12.05 -4.56
C PRO A 103 -1.99 -12.51 -5.10
N GLU A 104 -2.01 -13.23 -6.21
CA GLU A 104 -0.77 -13.74 -6.82
C GLU A 104 0.09 -12.61 -7.42
N ARG A 105 -0.48 -11.44 -7.59
CA ARG A 105 0.22 -10.29 -8.14
C ARG A 105 0.92 -9.44 -7.06
N PHE A 106 0.72 -9.77 -5.79
CA PHE A 106 1.25 -8.98 -4.68
C PHE A 106 2.01 -9.86 -3.71
N GLN A 107 3.17 -9.37 -3.26
CA GLN A 107 3.99 -10.08 -2.29
C GLN A 107 4.25 -9.15 -1.10
N GLN A 108 3.92 -9.62 0.09
CA GLN A 108 4.18 -8.84 1.29
C GLN A 108 5.69 -8.69 1.51
N VAL A 109 6.14 -7.46 1.66
CA VAL A 109 7.54 -7.12 1.88
C VAL A 109 7.75 -6.66 3.31
N GLN A 110 6.82 -5.89 3.85
CA GLN A 110 6.90 -5.38 5.21
C GLN A 110 5.51 -5.23 5.78
N HIS A 111 5.40 -5.41 7.08
CA HIS A 111 4.14 -5.30 7.80
C HIS A 111 4.42 -4.62 9.14
N LEU A 112 3.72 -3.51 9.39
CA LEU A 112 3.74 -2.83 10.68
C LEU A 112 2.38 -3.01 11.33
N THR A 113 2.38 -3.08 12.66
CA THR A 113 1.16 -3.33 13.42
C THR A 113 0.74 -2.09 14.21
N ASN A 114 -0.50 -2.10 14.69
CA ASN A 114 -1.08 -1.08 15.58
C ASN A 114 -1.10 0.32 14.97
N PRO A 115 -1.80 0.50 13.83
CA PRO A 115 -2.62 -0.45 13.09
C PRO A 115 -1.84 -1.17 12.00
N ASP A 116 -2.40 -2.25 11.49
CA ASP A 116 -1.78 -3.00 10.41
C ASP A 116 -1.58 -2.12 9.18
N THR A 117 -0.34 -2.07 8.72
CA THR A 117 0.05 -1.32 7.53
C THR A 117 0.97 -2.22 6.72
N TYR A 118 0.66 -2.40 5.45
CA TYR A 118 1.40 -3.35 4.61
C TYR A 118 2.12 -2.64 3.48
N LEU A 119 3.31 -3.12 3.19
CA LEU A 119 4.03 -2.78 1.96
C LEU A 119 4.07 -4.03 1.11
N LEU A 120 3.52 -3.96 -0.09
CA LEU A 120 3.44 -5.10 -1.00
C LEU A 120 4.22 -4.79 -2.26
N LYS A 121 5.01 -5.76 -2.70
CA LYS A 121 5.66 -5.67 -3.99
C LYS A 121 4.66 -6.09 -5.06
N PHE A 122 4.51 -5.28 -6.09
CA PHE A 122 3.62 -5.59 -7.21
C PHE A 122 4.39 -6.38 -8.27
N LYS A 123 3.88 -7.55 -8.59
CA LYS A 123 4.49 -8.43 -9.60
C LYS A 123 3.82 -8.18 -10.94
N ARG A 124 4.53 -7.50 -11.80
CA ARG A 124 4.03 -7.16 -13.15
C ARG A 124 4.10 -8.33 -14.11
#